data_90bc3adc77e8d845f12acbfd3221e740
#
_entry.id   90bc3adc77e8d845f12acbfd3221e740
#
_cell.length_a   1.000
_cell.length_b   1.000
_cell.length_c   1.000
_cell.angle_alpha   90.00
_cell.angle_beta   90.00
_cell.angle_gamma   90.00
#
_symmetry.space_group_name_H-M   'P 1'
#
loop_
_entity.id
_entity.type
_entity.pdbx_description
1 polymer ?
#
loop_
_entity_poly.entity_id
_entity_poly.type
_entity_poly.pdbx_seq_one_letter_code
_entity_poly.pdbx_strand_id
1 'polypeptide(L)'
;MLIGILFLFLVVFVQFRGLSSSVFLLKDLKFLVNNKFEDSQSVLDSLVISLRGIKINLSKVKPLVIPETGLHLYPISYKVQDDAIFVYFENNIFLLFAFDSNDNFNISSNLSKKLIMSYEIEGDYKILFDENIIINGADSYFKVFLGKHSKINEKEISVSPQEIFQIGNLIEKSKKSEEFVSKSSFKDTLSDVNYSVLYPLIKTVDKKDFDSELALFRDKAYDAWTNESRFSVKKGGWRKGNIYSFHEDIFIYLLAESLMRPNYEDIFLKLKSLINLNKDQLTYLSVNYYLDEEKLEQFLHYLSVNKTFIDSLELDKLLGYLKEDAYLLEKIFLSENVSILNGALNILRNPEVILTSGFNLIQAYNVLSNYLVFLKFDNDNFVIGRLKGELTKFISTLFSVTSNGEVYISDDKSDLSRDLKYTLKISGLLKRLAYQLSDDLMLNFAFNAIYYSLIKPDVDQIPCEDYYADIFDNDYIPKFSLFPNIGVGNWIYAASKIVNFNFSDAFYSIDFERNLNSPGYLFFKGISNPTLVRFRDINWFTDPQFYIYSDGWRYYFDNKMLVLKITPKRISDTNILLRFDNVKLIRNVNE
;
A
#
# COMPACT_ATOMS: atom_id res chain seq x y z
N MET A 1 35.62 3.10 -36.66
CA MET A 1 34.84 2.07 -35.94
C MET A 1 35.49 1.66 -34.61
N LEU A 2 36.77 1.29 -34.56
CA LEU A 2 37.47 0.87 -33.33
C LEU A 2 37.49 1.93 -32.21
N ILE A 3 37.72 3.21 -32.57
CA ILE A 3 37.75 4.36 -31.64
C ILE A 3 36.39 4.62 -31.02
N GLY A 4 35.28 4.45 -31.79
CA GLY A 4 33.94 4.60 -31.29
C GLY A 4 33.53 3.50 -30.28
N ILE A 5 33.99 2.28 -30.53
CA ILE A 5 33.80 1.14 -29.62
C ILE A 5 34.60 1.34 -28.33
N LEU A 6 35.84 1.83 -28.44
CA LEU A 6 36.70 2.14 -27.28
C LEU A 6 36.11 3.27 -26.43
N PHE A 7 35.53 4.31 -27.08
CA PHE A 7 34.86 5.41 -26.40
C PHE A 7 33.59 4.96 -25.72
N LEU A 8 32.81 4.10 -26.37
CA LEU A 8 31.62 3.51 -25.79
C LEU A 8 31.97 2.62 -24.56
N PHE A 9 33.02 1.82 -24.66
CA PHE A 9 33.57 1.05 -23.55
C PHE A 9 34.06 1.95 -22.40
N LEU A 10 34.71 3.08 -22.71
CA LEU A 10 35.16 4.04 -21.72
C LEU A 10 34.00 4.74 -21.02
N VAL A 11 32.95 5.14 -21.77
CA VAL A 11 31.72 5.75 -21.22
C VAL A 11 30.98 4.74 -20.35
N VAL A 12 30.79 3.51 -20.82
CA VAL A 12 30.19 2.43 -20.05
C VAL A 12 31.04 2.13 -18.80
N PHE A 13 32.35 2.06 -18.91
CA PHE A 13 33.25 1.80 -17.78
C PHE A 13 33.23 2.93 -16.74
N VAL A 14 33.13 4.19 -17.19
CA VAL A 14 33.00 5.36 -16.28
C VAL A 14 31.58 5.40 -15.63
N GLN A 15 30.56 5.03 -16.36
CA GLN A 15 29.19 4.95 -15.79
C GLN A 15 29.00 3.79 -14.79
N PHE A 16 29.72 2.68 -14.97
CA PHE A 16 29.66 1.54 -14.03
C PHE A 16 30.64 1.63 -12.85
N ARG A 17 31.47 2.66 -12.75
CA ARG A 17 32.20 3.04 -11.52
C ARG A 17 31.30 3.82 -10.54
N GLY A 18 30.00 3.54 -10.55
CA GLY A 18 29.04 4.19 -9.69
C GLY A 18 29.21 3.78 -8.23
N LEU A 19 29.08 4.77 -7.34
CA LEU A 19 28.83 4.57 -5.92
C LEU A 19 27.65 3.61 -5.76
N SER A 20 27.84 2.45 -5.17
CA SER A 20 26.72 1.60 -4.75
C SER A 20 26.20 2.13 -3.42
N SER A 21 24.93 2.50 -3.36
CA SER A 21 24.29 2.94 -2.12
C SER A 21 23.22 1.93 -1.69
N SER A 22 23.21 1.63 -0.41
CA SER A 22 22.19 0.79 0.22
C SER A 22 21.48 1.58 1.32
N VAL A 23 20.17 1.44 1.41
CA VAL A 23 19.34 2.08 2.43
C VAL A 23 18.75 1.02 3.32
N PHE A 24 18.93 1.18 4.62
CA PHE A 24 18.29 0.36 5.65
C PHE A 24 17.35 1.23 6.46
N LEU A 25 16.19 0.71 6.78
CA LEU A 25 15.21 1.33 7.67
C LEU A 25 15.09 0.47 8.93
N LEU A 26 15.30 1.09 10.07
CA LEU A 26 15.15 0.46 11.37
C LEU A 26 14.21 1.34 12.21
N LYS A 27 12.94 0.97 12.31
CA LYS A 27 11.87 1.84 12.83
C LYS A 27 11.84 3.19 12.07
N ASP A 28 12.00 4.31 12.77
CA ASP A 28 12.08 5.66 12.19
C ASP A 28 13.51 6.12 11.83
N LEU A 29 14.51 5.23 12.02
CA LEU A 29 15.90 5.46 11.65
C LEU A 29 16.13 5.08 10.18
N LYS A 30 16.60 6.03 9.39
CA LYS A 30 17.07 5.80 8.03
C LYS A 30 18.61 5.75 8.02
N PHE A 31 19.16 4.63 7.58
CA PHE A 31 20.58 4.39 7.52
C PHE A 31 21.01 4.19 6.06
N LEU A 32 21.72 5.15 5.51
CA LEU A 32 22.22 5.13 4.13
C LEU A 32 23.72 4.80 4.12
N VAL A 33 24.08 3.77 3.41
CA VAL A 33 25.46 3.31 3.21
C VAL A 33 25.89 3.62 1.78
N ASN A 34 26.98 4.36 1.64
CA ASN A 34 27.59 4.60 0.34
C ASN A 34 28.93 3.86 0.28
N ASN A 35 29.07 3.01 -0.71
CA ASN A 35 30.31 2.29 -0.99
C ASN A 35 30.92 2.82 -2.28
N LYS A 36 32.22 2.87 -2.33
CA LYS A 36 32.98 3.10 -3.58
C LYS A 36 33.84 1.90 -3.91
N PHE A 37 34.14 1.73 -5.17
CA PHE A 37 35.07 0.69 -5.62
C PHE A 37 36.48 1.23 -5.66
N GLU A 38 37.37 0.68 -4.82
CA GLU A 38 38.80 0.90 -4.86
C GLU A 38 39.50 -0.45 -5.08
N ASP A 39 40.42 -0.52 -6.02
CA ASP A 39 41.23 -1.74 -6.35
C ASP A 39 40.37 -3.02 -6.53
N SER A 40 39.21 -2.89 -7.18
CA SER A 40 38.24 -3.98 -7.41
C SER A 40 37.55 -4.50 -6.16
N GLN A 41 37.65 -3.81 -5.03
CA GLN A 41 36.92 -4.11 -3.80
C GLN A 41 35.94 -3.00 -3.46
N SER A 42 34.80 -3.39 -2.91
CA SER A 42 33.82 -2.44 -2.39
C SER A 42 34.29 -1.96 -1.02
N VAL A 43 34.62 -0.67 -0.92
CA VAL A 43 35.07 -0.03 0.32
C VAL A 43 33.97 0.94 0.79
N LEU A 44 33.72 0.97 2.09
CA LEU A 44 32.79 1.91 2.70
C LEU A 44 33.30 3.35 2.55
N ASP A 45 32.53 4.21 1.88
CA ASP A 45 32.90 5.61 1.63
C ASP A 45 32.26 6.55 2.66
N SER A 46 30.95 6.38 2.91
CA SER A 46 30.25 7.17 3.92
C SER A 46 29.03 6.46 4.46
N LEU A 47 28.63 6.85 5.67
CA LEU A 47 27.40 6.44 6.33
C LEU A 47 26.59 7.67 6.70
N VAL A 48 25.32 7.69 6.36
CA VAL A 48 24.40 8.75 6.74
C VAL A 48 23.27 8.15 7.58
N ILE A 49 23.08 8.70 8.75
CA ILE A 49 22.10 8.27 9.74
C ILE A 49 21.14 9.42 9.94
N SER A 50 19.87 9.25 9.54
CA SER A 50 18.82 10.25 9.68
C SER A 50 17.73 9.75 10.62
N LEU A 51 17.44 10.52 11.64
CA LEU A 51 16.43 10.20 12.64
C LEU A 51 15.89 11.46 13.30
N ARG A 52 14.57 11.59 13.41
CA ARG A 52 13.88 12.60 14.24
C ARG A 52 14.42 14.01 14.03
N GLY A 53 14.68 14.37 12.76
CA GLY A 53 15.19 15.69 12.38
C GLY A 53 16.71 15.88 12.56
N ILE A 54 17.45 14.86 13.02
CA ILE A 54 18.92 14.88 13.08
C ILE A 54 19.46 13.98 11.98
N LYS A 55 20.48 14.48 11.26
CA LYS A 55 21.23 13.75 10.26
C LYS A 55 22.71 13.75 10.60
N ILE A 56 23.26 12.60 10.88
CA ILE A 56 24.68 12.37 11.17
C ILE A 56 25.34 11.80 9.92
N ASN A 57 26.40 12.41 9.45
CA ASN A 57 27.18 11.93 8.32
C ASN A 57 28.57 11.57 8.80
N LEU A 58 28.95 10.29 8.66
CA LEU A 58 30.25 9.76 8.99
C LEU A 58 31.02 9.42 7.70
N SER A 59 32.03 10.20 7.39
CA SER A 59 32.81 10.08 6.16
C SER A 59 34.23 10.61 6.35
N LYS A 60 35.08 10.50 5.32
CA LYS A 60 36.43 11.12 5.34
C LYS A 60 36.38 12.65 5.48
N VAL A 61 35.28 13.29 5.03
CA VAL A 61 35.10 14.75 5.15
C VAL A 61 34.53 15.14 6.50
N LYS A 62 33.69 14.27 7.09
CA LYS A 62 33.05 14.46 8.40
C LYS A 62 33.40 13.26 9.30
N PRO A 63 34.64 13.19 9.80
CA PRO A 63 35.11 12.09 10.65
C PRO A 63 34.50 12.16 12.04
N LEU A 64 34.52 11.03 12.73
CA LEU A 64 34.37 10.99 14.18
C LEU A 64 35.68 11.47 14.81
N VAL A 65 35.62 12.42 15.74
CA VAL A 65 36.82 13.04 16.34
C VAL A 65 36.94 12.66 17.82
N ILE A 66 38.16 12.28 18.21
CA ILE A 66 38.56 12.12 19.63
C ILE A 66 39.35 13.39 20.03
N PRO A 67 38.72 14.35 20.74
CA PRO A 67 39.37 15.64 21.01
C PRO A 67 40.67 15.54 21.80
N GLU A 68 40.76 14.60 22.73
CA GLU A 68 41.89 14.40 23.62
C GLU A 68 43.18 14.00 22.88
N THR A 69 43.06 13.37 21.73
CA THR A 69 44.21 12.91 20.93
C THR A 69 44.28 13.57 19.56
N GLY A 70 43.24 14.33 19.17
CA GLY A 70 43.14 14.89 17.81
C GLY A 70 42.91 13.81 16.73
N LEU A 71 42.60 12.57 17.11
CA LEU A 71 42.44 11.47 16.18
C LEU A 71 41.13 11.58 15.42
N HIS A 72 41.20 11.42 14.10
CA HIS A 72 40.04 11.37 13.23
C HIS A 72 39.82 9.91 12.82
N LEU A 73 38.62 9.41 13.10
CA LEU A 73 38.19 8.04 12.82
C LEU A 73 37.21 8.01 11.65
N TYR A 74 37.42 7.08 10.74
CA TYR A 74 36.57 6.86 9.57
C TYR A 74 35.85 5.52 9.70
N PRO A 75 34.59 5.43 9.28
CA PRO A 75 33.90 4.16 9.31
C PRO A 75 34.52 3.17 8.33
N ILE A 76 34.81 1.95 8.78
CA ILE A 76 35.39 0.88 7.97
C ILE A 76 34.42 -0.22 7.64
N SER A 77 33.45 -0.46 8.53
CA SER A 77 32.39 -1.44 8.32
C SER A 77 31.18 -1.14 9.18
N TYR A 78 30.09 -1.83 8.93
CA TYR A 78 28.88 -1.73 9.74
C TYR A 78 28.22 -3.11 9.88
N LYS A 79 27.38 -3.27 10.91
CA LYS A 79 26.54 -4.44 11.11
C LYS A 79 25.17 -3.98 11.58
N VAL A 80 24.14 -4.42 10.86
CA VAL A 80 22.73 -4.24 11.27
C VAL A 80 22.30 -5.50 12.01
N GLN A 81 21.71 -5.34 13.18
CA GLN A 81 21.27 -6.44 14.02
C GLN A 81 20.01 -6.04 14.77
N ASP A 82 18.89 -6.75 14.52
CA ASP A 82 17.59 -6.49 15.14
C ASP A 82 17.24 -4.99 15.23
N ASP A 83 17.24 -4.43 16.46
CA ASP A 83 16.94 -3.02 16.74
C ASP A 83 18.20 -2.16 16.91
N ALA A 84 19.33 -2.54 16.30
CA ALA A 84 20.61 -1.86 16.48
C ALA A 84 21.47 -1.84 15.21
N ILE A 85 22.28 -0.78 15.08
CA ILE A 85 23.30 -0.64 14.05
C ILE A 85 24.65 -0.38 14.71
N PHE A 86 25.62 -1.23 14.44
CA PHE A 86 27.00 -1.07 14.85
C PHE A 86 27.80 -0.48 13.70
N VAL A 87 28.47 0.63 13.94
CA VAL A 87 29.43 1.22 12.99
C VAL A 87 30.82 1.06 13.56
N TYR A 88 31.69 0.33 12.84
CA TYR A 88 33.03 0.01 13.25
C TYR A 88 34.05 0.96 12.62
N PHE A 89 35.02 1.35 13.43
CA PHE A 89 36.15 2.20 13.08
C PHE A 89 37.45 1.43 13.35
N GLU A 90 38.58 2.03 12.98
CA GLU A 90 39.92 1.46 13.30
C GLU A 90 40.07 1.19 14.80
N ASN A 91 41.01 0.29 15.15
CA ASN A 91 41.34 -0.09 16.53
C ASN A 91 40.19 -0.68 17.34
N ASN A 92 39.28 -1.41 16.68
CA ASN A 92 38.10 -2.04 17.30
C ASN A 92 37.16 -1.05 18.04
N ILE A 93 37.18 0.19 17.62
CA ILE A 93 36.22 1.20 18.10
C ILE A 93 34.90 1.02 17.37
N PHE A 94 33.78 1.13 18.09
CA PHE A 94 32.48 1.17 17.45
C PHE A 94 31.54 2.21 18.08
N LEU A 95 30.61 2.70 17.26
CA LEU A 95 29.40 3.38 17.70
C LEU A 95 28.22 2.43 17.56
N LEU A 96 27.37 2.42 18.57
CA LEU A 96 26.12 1.71 18.60
C LEU A 96 24.97 2.72 18.50
N PHE A 97 24.13 2.50 17.52
CA PHE A 97 22.86 3.20 17.31
C PHE A 97 21.74 2.19 17.54
N ALA A 98 20.95 2.36 18.59
CA ALA A 98 19.97 1.36 19.00
C ALA A 98 18.71 2.01 19.58
N PHE A 99 17.57 1.31 19.46
CA PHE A 99 16.36 1.64 20.18
C PHE A 99 16.28 0.84 21.49
N ASP A 100 15.82 1.49 22.54
CA ASP A 100 15.48 0.79 23.79
C ASP A 100 14.02 0.27 23.77
N SER A 101 13.62 -0.40 24.83
CA SER A 101 12.27 -0.97 24.98
C SER A 101 11.14 0.08 25.01
N ASN A 102 11.47 1.35 25.17
CA ASN A 102 10.54 2.48 25.17
C ASN A 102 10.60 3.29 23.87
N ASP A 103 11.23 2.73 22.82
CA ASP A 103 11.46 3.38 21.53
C ASP A 103 12.27 4.68 21.58
N ASN A 104 13.07 4.88 22.63
CA ASN A 104 14.03 5.96 22.63
C ASN A 104 15.27 5.52 21.82
N PHE A 105 15.79 6.44 21.04
CA PHE A 105 16.99 6.21 20.24
C PHE A 105 18.24 6.57 21.02
N ASN A 106 19.18 5.65 21.06
CA ASN A 106 20.40 5.74 21.85
C ASN A 106 21.65 5.72 20.96
N ILE A 107 22.59 6.61 21.25
CA ILE A 107 23.94 6.58 20.68
C ILE A 107 24.93 6.32 21.82
N SER A 108 25.74 5.28 21.68
CA SER A 108 26.78 4.91 22.64
C SER A 108 28.04 4.42 21.94
N SER A 109 29.14 4.32 22.67
CA SER A 109 30.40 3.80 22.13
C SER A 109 31.13 2.92 23.16
N ASN A 110 32.03 2.10 22.68
CA ASN A 110 32.90 1.28 23.54
C ASN A 110 34.19 2.01 23.97
N LEU A 111 34.35 3.28 23.62
CA LEU A 111 35.54 4.05 23.96
C LEU A 111 35.50 4.56 25.39
N SER A 112 36.68 4.59 26.02
CA SER A 112 36.92 5.25 27.32
C SER A 112 37.25 6.76 27.16
N LYS A 113 37.07 7.32 25.98
CA LYS A 113 37.35 8.71 25.63
C LYS A 113 36.14 9.39 25.03
N LYS A 114 36.09 10.72 25.15
CA LYS A 114 35.02 11.54 24.58
C LYS A 114 35.08 11.51 23.06
N LEU A 115 33.91 11.40 22.42
CA LEU A 115 33.73 11.42 20.98
C LEU A 115 32.95 12.65 20.56
N ILE A 116 33.30 13.21 19.40
CA ILE A 116 32.56 14.31 18.76
C ILE A 116 32.18 13.87 17.35
N MET A 117 30.92 14.03 17.01
CA MET A 117 30.38 13.82 15.66
C MET A 117 29.61 15.06 15.21
N SER A 118 29.75 15.42 13.93
CA SER A 118 28.98 16.50 13.33
C SER A 118 27.60 16.01 12.92
N TYR A 119 26.61 16.88 13.03
CA TYR A 119 25.27 16.61 12.57
C TYR A 119 24.69 17.82 11.81
N GLU A 120 23.59 17.58 11.10
CA GLU A 120 22.78 18.58 10.40
C GLU A 120 21.33 18.42 10.84
N ILE A 121 20.56 19.51 10.80
CA ILE A 121 19.12 19.48 11.00
C ILE A 121 18.47 19.18 9.66
N GLU A 122 17.53 18.25 9.63
CA GLU A 122 16.82 17.81 8.43
C GLU A 122 15.41 18.39 8.37
N GLY A 123 15.00 18.92 7.22
CA GLY A 123 13.66 19.49 7.02
C GLY A 123 13.38 20.73 7.87
N ASP A 124 12.14 20.81 8.37
CA ASP A 124 11.65 21.96 9.14
C ASP A 124 11.91 21.85 10.65
N TYR A 125 12.73 20.89 11.07
CA TYR A 125 13.08 20.73 12.47
C TYR A 125 14.01 21.84 12.97
N LYS A 126 13.92 22.14 14.27
CA LYS A 126 14.81 23.08 14.97
C LYS A 126 15.19 22.50 16.32
N ILE A 127 16.42 22.73 16.76
CA ILE A 127 16.83 22.39 18.12
C ILE A 127 16.64 23.62 18.99
N LEU A 128 15.90 23.46 20.07
CA LEU A 128 15.71 24.46 21.12
C LEU A 128 16.61 24.08 22.29
N PHE A 129 17.49 25.01 22.67
CA PHE A 129 18.42 24.89 23.80
C PHE A 129 17.91 25.72 24.97
N ASP A 130 16.95 25.15 25.71
CA ASP A 130 16.39 25.75 26.92
C ASP A 130 16.70 24.84 28.13
N GLU A 131 15.93 24.92 29.21
CA GLU A 131 16.08 23.99 30.36
C GLU A 131 16.08 22.51 29.93
N ASN A 132 15.39 22.18 28.85
CA ASN A 132 15.42 20.89 28.17
C ASN A 132 15.83 21.09 26.70
N ILE A 133 16.67 20.22 26.19
CA ILE A 133 17.01 20.22 24.77
C ILE A 133 15.93 19.48 24.00
N ILE A 134 15.32 20.16 23.05
CA ILE A 134 14.16 19.65 22.30
C ILE A 134 14.42 19.80 20.81
N ILE A 135 14.22 18.71 20.06
CA ILE A 135 14.13 18.76 18.59
C ILE A 135 12.66 19.03 18.27
N ASN A 136 12.36 20.23 17.80
CA ASN A 136 11.01 20.71 17.53
C ASN A 136 10.72 20.71 16.04
N GLY A 137 9.79 19.86 15.59
CA GLY A 137 9.19 19.88 14.27
C GLY A 137 7.85 20.63 14.26
N ALA A 138 7.16 20.66 13.13
CA ALA A 138 5.89 21.34 12.97
C ALA A 138 4.83 20.83 13.98
N ASP A 139 4.68 19.52 14.11
CA ASP A 139 3.59 18.90 14.88
C ASP A 139 4.07 17.97 16.00
N SER A 140 5.37 17.81 16.13
CA SER A 140 5.96 16.88 17.10
C SER A 140 7.22 17.46 17.70
N TYR A 141 7.56 16.99 18.87
CA TYR A 141 8.86 17.27 19.44
C TYR A 141 9.46 16.02 20.09
N PHE A 142 10.78 15.98 20.11
CA PHE A 142 11.54 14.91 20.71
C PHE A 142 12.46 15.51 21.78
N LYS A 143 12.40 14.96 22.99
CA LYS A 143 13.26 15.39 24.05
C LYS A 143 14.61 14.71 23.95
N VAL A 144 15.69 15.49 24.01
CA VAL A 144 17.05 14.96 24.02
C VAL A 144 17.53 14.82 25.46
N PHE A 145 17.99 13.62 25.81
CA PHE A 145 18.56 13.32 27.11
C PHE A 145 20.07 13.16 26.96
N LEU A 146 20.81 13.91 27.70
CA LEU A 146 22.27 13.87 27.70
C LEU A 146 22.79 13.25 28.99
N GLY A 147 23.85 12.46 28.88
CA GLY A 147 24.65 12.09 30.02
C GLY A 147 25.30 13.34 30.67
N LYS A 148 25.75 13.22 31.89
CA LYS A 148 26.28 14.34 32.70
C LYS A 148 27.38 15.17 32.00
N HIS A 149 28.17 14.53 31.16
CA HIS A 149 29.31 15.16 30.48
C HIS A 149 29.15 15.19 28.95
N SER A 150 28.07 14.60 28.42
CA SER A 150 27.72 14.67 27.00
C SER A 150 27.09 16.01 26.68
N LYS A 151 27.28 16.51 25.44
CA LYS A 151 26.78 17.83 25.01
C LYS A 151 26.29 17.77 23.58
N ILE A 152 25.35 18.60 23.26
CA ILE A 152 24.97 18.95 21.90
C ILE A 152 25.05 20.45 21.74
N ASN A 153 25.59 20.92 20.65
CA ASN A 153 25.59 22.32 20.24
C ASN A 153 24.99 22.42 18.82
N GLU A 154 25.00 23.59 18.19
CA GLU A 154 24.38 23.81 16.88
C GLU A 154 24.89 22.93 15.73
N LYS A 155 26.06 22.30 15.87
CA LYS A 155 26.73 21.55 14.78
C LYS A 155 27.28 20.19 15.19
N GLU A 156 27.41 19.95 16.50
CA GLU A 156 28.13 18.81 17.01
C GLU A 156 27.44 18.13 18.17
N ILE A 157 27.48 16.81 18.19
CA ILE A 157 27.10 15.97 19.30
C ILE A 157 28.38 15.41 19.92
N SER A 158 28.54 15.61 21.22
CA SER A 158 29.63 14.99 21.98
C SER A 158 29.09 13.95 22.94
N VAL A 159 29.61 12.72 22.86
CA VAL A 159 29.25 11.61 23.71
C VAL A 159 30.44 11.29 24.62
N SER A 160 30.24 11.35 25.92
CA SER A 160 31.27 11.05 26.90
C SER A 160 31.35 9.54 27.17
N PRO A 161 32.50 9.07 27.70
CA PRO A 161 32.69 7.64 28.00
C PRO A 161 31.59 7.07 28.87
N GLN A 162 31.08 5.90 28.50
CA GLN A 162 30.04 5.17 29.24
C GLN A 162 28.72 5.93 29.42
N GLU A 163 28.56 7.06 28.75
CA GLU A 163 27.30 7.80 28.71
C GLU A 163 26.55 7.49 27.42
N ILE A 164 25.23 7.72 27.47
CA ILE A 164 24.32 7.53 26.35
C ILE A 164 23.81 8.91 25.93
N PHE A 165 23.89 9.21 24.65
CA PHE A 165 23.11 10.28 24.04
C PHE A 165 21.78 9.68 23.60
N GLN A 166 20.69 10.19 24.10
CA GLN A 166 19.36 9.62 23.86
C GLN A 166 18.42 10.67 23.27
N ILE A 167 17.68 10.28 22.25
CA ILE A 167 16.54 11.03 21.71
C ILE A 167 15.27 10.26 22.11
N GLY A 168 14.43 10.90 22.92
CA GLY A 168 13.19 10.31 23.39
C GLY A 168 12.21 10.00 22.26
N ASN A 169 11.26 9.14 22.54
CA ASN A 169 10.17 8.82 21.64
C ASN A 169 9.30 10.05 21.36
N LEU A 170 8.49 9.98 20.30
CA LEU A 170 7.58 11.03 19.87
C LEU A 170 6.70 11.50 21.05
N ILE A 171 6.70 12.81 21.31
CA ILE A 171 5.74 13.44 22.21
C ILE A 171 4.82 14.29 21.36
N GLU A 172 3.56 13.86 21.25
CA GLU A 172 2.55 14.68 20.57
C GLU A 172 2.35 16.01 21.31
N LYS A 173 2.28 17.11 20.56
CA LYS A 173 1.92 18.40 21.14
C LYS A 173 0.47 18.31 21.64
N SER A 174 0.29 18.12 22.96
CA SER A 174 -1.04 18.19 23.53
C SER A 174 -1.58 19.61 23.39
N LYS A 175 -2.87 19.77 23.07
CA LYS A 175 -3.56 21.08 22.92
C LYS A 175 -3.38 22.06 24.10
N LYS A 176 -2.76 21.64 25.19
CA LYS A 176 -2.48 22.48 26.37
C LYS A 176 -1.13 23.21 26.33
N SER A 177 -0.23 22.91 25.39
CA SER A 177 1.06 23.62 25.28
C SER A 177 1.01 24.88 24.42
N GLU A 178 -0.15 25.24 23.85
CA GLU A 178 -0.32 26.45 23.03
C GLU A 178 -0.39 27.74 23.86
N GLU A 179 -0.40 27.68 25.19
CA GLU A 179 -0.39 28.91 26.02
C GLU A 179 0.97 29.63 26.07
N PHE A 180 2.03 29.09 25.49
CA PHE A 180 3.39 29.66 25.61
C PHE A 180 3.99 30.24 24.32
N VAL A 181 3.27 30.30 23.20
CA VAL A 181 3.77 30.96 21.98
C VAL A 181 2.80 32.04 21.52
N SER A 182 3.19 33.28 21.89
CA SER A 182 2.84 34.56 21.33
C SER A 182 1.53 34.71 20.56
N LYS A 183 0.68 35.58 21.11
CA LYS A 183 -0.36 36.34 20.42
C LYS A 183 0.06 36.77 19.01
N SER A 184 -0.32 36.04 17.99
CA SER A 184 -0.57 36.55 16.67
C SER A 184 -1.93 36.05 16.21
N SER A 185 -2.83 36.98 16.10
CA SER A 185 -4.21 36.85 15.72
C SER A 185 -4.35 36.27 14.32
N PHE A 186 -4.83 35.02 14.20
CA PHE A 186 -5.65 34.62 13.07
C PHE A 186 -7.01 34.19 13.64
N LYS A 187 -8.02 34.99 13.35
CA LYS A 187 -9.40 34.64 13.61
C LYS A 187 -9.77 33.52 12.64
N ASP A 188 -9.69 32.28 13.08
CA ASP A 188 -10.35 31.15 12.43
C ASP A 188 -11.83 31.19 12.77
N THR A 189 -12.59 31.86 11.91
CA THR A 189 -14.03 31.66 11.81
C THR A 189 -14.30 30.54 10.78
N LEU A 190 -13.99 29.32 11.13
CA LEU A 190 -14.60 28.14 10.56
C LEU A 190 -15.06 27.30 11.74
N SER A 191 -16.36 27.34 11.97
CA SER A 191 -17.04 26.55 12.98
C SER A 191 -16.60 25.10 12.90
N ASP A 192 -16.01 24.60 13.99
CA ASP A 192 -15.87 23.18 14.29
C ASP A 192 -17.24 22.50 14.19
N VAL A 193 -17.62 22.05 13.01
CA VAL A 193 -18.66 21.04 12.87
C VAL A 193 -18.01 19.74 13.29
N ASN A 194 -17.93 19.57 14.59
CA ASN A 194 -17.34 18.44 15.24
C ASN A 194 -18.13 17.18 14.87
N TYR A 195 -17.46 16.14 14.41
CA TYR A 195 -17.96 14.75 14.40
C TYR A 195 -18.58 14.37 15.74
N SER A 196 -18.10 14.95 16.82
CA SER A 196 -18.69 14.86 18.15
C SER A 196 -20.15 15.34 18.21
N VAL A 197 -20.67 16.09 17.24
CA VAL A 197 -22.07 16.55 17.20
C VAL A 197 -22.99 15.52 16.53
N LEU A 198 -22.51 14.80 15.50
CA LEU A 198 -23.31 13.73 14.86
C LEU A 198 -23.21 12.40 15.63
N TYR A 199 -22.07 12.13 16.26
CA TYR A 199 -21.76 10.87 16.90
C TYR A 199 -22.71 10.46 18.03
N PRO A 200 -23.12 11.33 18.94
CA PRO A 200 -24.08 10.98 19.99
C PRO A 200 -25.47 10.60 19.47
N LEU A 201 -25.77 10.95 18.21
CA LEU A 201 -27.07 10.70 17.58
C LEU A 201 -27.12 9.37 16.82
N ILE A 202 -25.96 8.77 16.51
CA ILE A 202 -25.89 7.56 15.69
C ILE A 202 -26.14 6.33 16.54
N LYS A 203 -27.10 5.52 16.12
CA LYS A 203 -27.39 4.26 16.76
C LYS A 203 -26.26 3.26 16.46
N THR A 204 -25.61 2.75 17.48
CA THR A 204 -24.59 1.72 17.33
C THR A 204 -25.22 0.43 16.80
N VAL A 205 -24.59 -0.18 15.81
CA VAL A 205 -24.95 -1.50 15.26
C VAL A 205 -23.96 -2.52 15.81
N ASP A 206 -24.47 -3.56 16.45
CA ASP A 206 -23.64 -4.67 16.89
C ASP A 206 -23.01 -5.37 15.68
N LYS A 207 -21.75 -5.74 15.79
CA LYS A 207 -21.04 -6.43 14.71
C LYS A 207 -21.73 -7.72 14.30
N LYS A 208 -22.31 -8.46 15.25
CA LYS A 208 -23.03 -9.71 14.98
C LYS A 208 -24.28 -9.47 14.15
N ASP A 209 -25.05 -8.41 14.47
CA ASP A 209 -26.24 -8.05 13.71
C ASP A 209 -25.86 -7.59 12.30
N PHE A 210 -24.79 -6.80 12.18
CA PHE A 210 -24.23 -6.39 10.89
C PHE A 210 -23.82 -7.60 10.04
N ASP A 211 -23.02 -8.52 10.59
CA ASP A 211 -22.55 -9.71 9.88
C ASP A 211 -23.72 -10.62 9.46
N SER A 212 -24.77 -10.72 10.29
CA SER A 212 -25.97 -11.49 9.98
C SER A 212 -26.75 -10.88 8.82
N GLU A 213 -26.93 -9.57 8.79
CA GLU A 213 -27.63 -8.89 7.70
C GLU A 213 -26.84 -8.94 6.39
N LEU A 214 -25.51 -8.81 6.48
CA LEU A 214 -24.64 -8.96 5.33
C LEU A 214 -24.68 -10.39 4.76
N ALA A 215 -24.80 -11.41 5.61
CA ALA A 215 -24.98 -12.80 5.17
C ALA A 215 -26.33 -12.98 4.46
N LEU A 216 -27.43 -12.43 5.01
CA LEU A 216 -28.73 -12.46 4.37
C LEU A 216 -28.73 -11.75 3.01
N PHE A 217 -28.07 -10.62 2.91
CA PHE A 217 -27.89 -9.91 1.63
C PHE A 217 -27.17 -10.79 0.60
N ARG A 218 -26.07 -11.45 1.00
CA ARG A 218 -25.31 -12.35 0.13
C ARG A 218 -26.16 -13.52 -0.36
N ASP A 219 -26.98 -14.10 0.52
CA ASP A 219 -27.89 -15.19 0.15
C ASP A 219 -28.95 -14.71 -0.84
N LYS A 220 -29.57 -13.55 -0.60
CA LYS A 220 -30.50 -12.93 -1.54
C LYS A 220 -29.87 -12.66 -2.91
N ALA A 221 -28.65 -12.14 -2.94
CA ALA A 221 -27.91 -11.87 -4.18
C ALA A 221 -27.63 -13.18 -4.94
N TYR A 222 -27.10 -14.19 -4.25
CA TYR A 222 -26.82 -15.49 -4.83
C TYR A 222 -28.07 -16.15 -5.40
N ASP A 223 -29.18 -16.14 -4.65
CA ASP A 223 -30.48 -16.67 -5.09
C ASP A 223 -31.00 -15.90 -6.31
N ALA A 224 -30.89 -14.58 -6.32
CA ALA A 224 -31.29 -13.76 -7.46
C ALA A 224 -30.52 -14.10 -8.73
N TRP A 225 -29.23 -14.44 -8.61
CA TRP A 225 -28.35 -14.78 -9.74
C TRP A 225 -28.47 -16.24 -10.18
N THR A 226 -28.92 -17.16 -9.33
CA THR A 226 -29.05 -18.60 -9.63
C THR A 226 -30.49 -19.03 -9.93
N ASN A 227 -31.48 -18.19 -9.63
CA ASN A 227 -32.90 -18.51 -9.80
C ASN A 227 -33.25 -18.80 -11.26
N GLU A 228 -33.80 -19.97 -11.53
CA GLU A 228 -34.17 -20.44 -12.87
C GLU A 228 -35.17 -19.54 -13.61
N SER A 229 -35.96 -18.72 -12.91
CA SER A 229 -36.85 -17.73 -13.52
C SER A 229 -36.08 -16.53 -14.07
N ARG A 230 -34.86 -16.27 -13.57
CA ARG A 230 -34.01 -15.14 -13.94
C ARG A 230 -32.75 -15.56 -14.69
N PHE A 231 -32.22 -16.76 -14.44
CA PHE A 231 -30.99 -17.28 -15.03
C PHE A 231 -31.28 -18.45 -15.96
N SER A 232 -30.75 -18.43 -17.18
CA SER A 232 -30.86 -19.52 -18.13
C SER A 232 -29.63 -19.63 -19.02
N VAL A 233 -28.88 -20.69 -18.89
CA VAL A 233 -27.74 -20.99 -19.76
C VAL A 233 -28.19 -21.09 -21.23
N LYS A 234 -29.34 -21.76 -21.50
CA LYS A 234 -29.87 -21.90 -22.87
C LYS A 234 -30.22 -20.57 -23.54
N LYS A 235 -30.59 -19.57 -22.76
CA LYS A 235 -30.93 -18.21 -23.25
C LYS A 235 -29.76 -17.23 -23.16
N GLY A 236 -28.60 -17.70 -22.75
CA GLY A 236 -27.35 -16.96 -22.79
C GLY A 236 -27.10 -16.01 -21.61
N GLY A 237 -27.82 -16.15 -20.46
CA GLY A 237 -27.52 -15.29 -19.32
C GLY A 237 -28.69 -15.02 -18.39
N TRP A 238 -28.75 -13.78 -17.89
CA TRP A 238 -29.71 -13.30 -16.90
C TRP A 238 -30.82 -12.48 -17.52
N ARG A 239 -32.03 -12.60 -16.96
CA ARG A 239 -33.21 -11.90 -17.43
C ARG A 239 -33.29 -10.50 -16.83
N LYS A 240 -33.33 -9.48 -17.68
CA LYS A 240 -33.65 -8.10 -17.30
C LYS A 240 -34.93 -7.67 -18.05
N GLY A 241 -36.05 -7.51 -17.32
CA GLY A 241 -37.35 -7.36 -17.94
C GLY A 241 -37.77 -8.63 -18.71
N ASN A 242 -37.95 -8.52 -20.03
CA ASN A 242 -38.30 -9.65 -20.90
C ASN A 242 -37.13 -10.19 -21.75
N ILE A 243 -35.95 -9.63 -21.59
CA ILE A 243 -34.77 -9.97 -22.40
C ILE A 243 -33.75 -10.71 -21.54
N TYR A 244 -33.15 -11.76 -22.08
CA TYR A 244 -31.99 -12.42 -21.50
C TYR A 244 -30.72 -11.85 -22.14
N SER A 245 -29.75 -11.50 -21.31
CA SER A 245 -28.44 -11.01 -21.72
C SER A 245 -27.36 -11.52 -20.81
N PHE A 246 -26.14 -11.61 -21.32
CA PHE A 246 -24.96 -11.87 -20.51
C PHE A 246 -24.58 -10.60 -19.73
N HIS A 247 -24.22 -10.77 -18.45
CA HIS A 247 -23.73 -9.73 -17.57
C HIS A 247 -22.45 -10.23 -16.91
N GLU A 248 -21.30 -9.68 -17.30
CA GLU A 248 -19.99 -10.15 -16.83
C GLU A 248 -19.76 -9.91 -15.35
N ASP A 249 -20.26 -8.80 -14.80
CA ASP A 249 -20.23 -8.50 -13.37
C ASP A 249 -20.97 -9.56 -12.55
N ILE A 250 -22.22 -9.92 -12.93
CA ILE A 250 -22.97 -11.00 -12.29
C ILE A 250 -22.22 -12.34 -12.43
N PHE A 251 -21.65 -12.60 -13.59
CA PHE A 251 -20.84 -13.80 -13.83
C PHE A 251 -19.66 -13.89 -12.85
N ILE A 252 -18.90 -12.80 -12.67
CA ILE A 252 -17.77 -12.70 -11.75
C ILE A 252 -18.25 -12.87 -10.29
N TYR A 253 -19.30 -12.16 -9.90
CA TYR A 253 -19.80 -12.20 -8.52
C TYR A 253 -20.37 -13.57 -8.16
N LEU A 254 -21.08 -14.22 -9.09
CA LEU A 254 -21.62 -15.56 -8.89
C LEU A 254 -20.49 -16.60 -8.74
N LEU A 255 -19.42 -16.51 -9.53
CA LEU A 255 -18.24 -17.35 -9.36
C LEU A 255 -17.55 -17.10 -8.03
N ALA A 256 -17.37 -15.84 -7.66
CA ALA A 256 -16.75 -15.46 -6.40
C ALA A 256 -17.55 -15.95 -5.18
N GLU A 257 -18.89 -15.81 -5.20
CA GLU A 257 -19.77 -16.37 -4.17
C GLU A 257 -19.72 -17.90 -4.13
N SER A 258 -19.74 -18.55 -5.30
CA SER A 258 -19.69 -20.01 -5.39
C SER A 258 -18.40 -20.58 -4.80
N LEU A 259 -17.28 -19.89 -4.92
CA LEU A 259 -16.01 -20.27 -4.29
C LEU A 259 -16.08 -20.26 -2.76
N MET A 260 -17.01 -19.54 -2.16
CA MET A 260 -17.26 -19.52 -0.71
C MET A 260 -18.32 -20.53 -0.26
N ARG A 261 -18.90 -21.31 -1.19
CA ARG A 261 -20.01 -22.22 -0.95
C ARG A 261 -19.64 -23.65 -1.37
N PRO A 262 -20.31 -24.68 -0.81
CA PRO A 262 -19.98 -26.07 -1.13
C PRO A 262 -20.38 -26.53 -2.54
N ASN A 263 -21.17 -25.74 -3.28
CA ASN A 263 -21.72 -26.08 -4.60
C ASN A 263 -20.95 -25.46 -5.78
N TYR A 264 -19.70 -25.08 -5.57
CA TYR A 264 -18.87 -24.44 -6.60
C TYR A 264 -18.80 -25.24 -7.91
N GLU A 265 -18.56 -26.55 -7.84
CA GLU A 265 -18.38 -27.39 -9.05
C GLU A 265 -19.62 -27.37 -9.94
N ASP A 266 -20.82 -27.46 -9.36
CA ASP A 266 -22.09 -27.44 -10.10
C ASP A 266 -22.31 -26.09 -10.80
N ILE A 267 -22.06 -25.00 -10.08
CA ILE A 267 -22.20 -23.65 -10.62
C ILE A 267 -21.14 -23.40 -11.70
N PHE A 268 -19.90 -23.80 -11.45
CA PHE A 268 -18.81 -23.64 -12.43
C PHE A 268 -19.11 -24.38 -13.74
N LEU A 269 -19.66 -25.61 -13.69
CA LEU A 269 -20.04 -26.36 -14.89
C LEU A 269 -21.16 -25.66 -15.68
N LYS A 270 -22.18 -25.11 -14.99
CA LYS A 270 -23.24 -24.32 -15.63
C LYS A 270 -22.67 -23.06 -16.29
N LEU A 271 -21.81 -22.33 -15.59
CA LEU A 271 -21.18 -21.11 -16.08
C LEU A 271 -20.15 -21.38 -17.19
N LYS A 272 -19.45 -22.51 -17.17
CA LYS A 272 -18.58 -22.92 -18.27
C LYS A 272 -19.35 -23.08 -19.59
N SER A 273 -20.57 -23.62 -19.54
CA SER A 273 -21.45 -23.70 -20.69
C SER A 273 -21.91 -22.32 -21.15
N LEU A 274 -22.17 -21.40 -20.22
CA LEU A 274 -22.52 -20.02 -20.51
C LEU A 274 -21.37 -19.24 -21.15
N ILE A 275 -20.11 -19.46 -20.69
CA ILE A 275 -18.90 -18.90 -21.32
C ILE A 275 -18.82 -19.27 -22.79
N ASN A 276 -19.03 -20.54 -23.12
CA ASN A 276 -18.94 -21.02 -24.50
C ASN A 276 -19.93 -20.33 -25.45
N LEU A 277 -21.08 -19.85 -24.91
CA LEU A 277 -22.09 -19.11 -25.68
C LEU A 277 -21.79 -17.61 -25.79
N ASN A 278 -21.00 -17.05 -24.88
CA ASN A 278 -20.79 -15.60 -24.73
C ASN A 278 -19.31 -15.20 -24.68
N LYS A 279 -18.42 -15.98 -25.30
CA LYS A 279 -16.97 -15.70 -25.28
C LYS A 279 -16.63 -14.27 -25.67
N ASP A 280 -17.30 -13.75 -26.70
CA ASP A 280 -17.05 -12.42 -27.25
C ASP A 280 -17.50 -11.29 -26.30
N GLN A 281 -18.34 -11.60 -25.31
CA GLN A 281 -18.83 -10.64 -24.32
C GLN A 281 -17.99 -10.61 -23.03
N LEU A 282 -17.10 -11.59 -22.85
CA LEU A 282 -16.14 -11.57 -21.74
C LEU A 282 -15.04 -10.56 -22.03
N THR A 283 -14.67 -9.80 -21.03
CA THR A 283 -13.55 -8.85 -21.09
C THR A 283 -12.35 -9.36 -20.28
N TYR A 284 -11.32 -8.53 -20.17
CA TYR A 284 -10.17 -8.81 -19.32
C TYR A 284 -10.53 -8.99 -17.83
N LEU A 285 -11.69 -8.54 -17.37
CA LEU A 285 -12.14 -8.70 -15.98
C LEU A 285 -12.30 -10.16 -15.58
N SER A 286 -12.62 -11.04 -16.53
CA SER A 286 -12.85 -12.46 -16.28
C SER A 286 -11.62 -13.37 -16.46
N VAL A 287 -10.45 -12.83 -16.84
CA VAL A 287 -9.25 -13.64 -17.19
C VAL A 287 -8.75 -14.52 -16.03
N ASN A 288 -9.05 -14.17 -14.79
CA ASN A 288 -8.72 -15.01 -13.62
C ASN A 288 -9.58 -16.29 -13.52
N TYR A 289 -10.73 -16.33 -14.20
CA TYR A 289 -11.64 -17.48 -14.23
C TYR A 289 -11.60 -18.23 -15.55
N TYR A 290 -11.43 -17.48 -16.64
CA TYR A 290 -11.36 -18.02 -17.98
C TYR A 290 -10.26 -17.31 -18.77
N LEU A 291 -9.32 -18.10 -19.31
CA LEU A 291 -8.21 -17.59 -20.12
C LEU A 291 -8.08 -18.41 -21.38
N ASP A 292 -8.01 -17.72 -22.51
CA ASP A 292 -7.50 -18.20 -23.78
C ASP A 292 -6.57 -17.13 -24.38
N GLU A 293 -6.07 -17.37 -25.58
CA GLU A 293 -5.11 -16.45 -26.21
C GLU A 293 -5.72 -15.08 -26.48
N GLU A 294 -6.97 -15.03 -26.94
CA GLU A 294 -7.69 -13.79 -27.22
C GLU A 294 -7.90 -12.96 -25.93
N LYS A 295 -8.30 -13.60 -24.84
CA LYS A 295 -8.52 -12.90 -23.55
C LYS A 295 -7.23 -12.39 -22.94
N LEU A 296 -6.14 -13.13 -23.14
CA LEU A 296 -4.82 -12.66 -22.76
C LEU A 296 -4.40 -11.42 -23.55
N GLU A 297 -4.61 -11.44 -24.87
CA GLU A 297 -4.33 -10.28 -25.71
C GLU A 297 -5.20 -9.07 -25.33
N GLN A 298 -6.48 -9.26 -25.02
CA GLN A 298 -7.36 -8.21 -24.51
C GLN A 298 -6.85 -7.64 -23.18
N PHE A 299 -6.36 -8.47 -22.27
CA PHE A 299 -5.77 -8.01 -21.00
C PHE A 299 -4.49 -7.20 -21.23
N LEU A 300 -3.60 -7.67 -22.09
CA LEU A 300 -2.38 -6.94 -22.47
C LEU A 300 -2.70 -5.62 -23.17
N HIS A 301 -3.70 -5.63 -24.05
CA HIS A 301 -4.19 -4.42 -24.72
C HIS A 301 -4.75 -3.41 -23.68
N TYR A 302 -5.55 -3.85 -22.72
CA TYR A 302 -6.01 -3.01 -21.62
C TYR A 302 -4.85 -2.31 -20.89
N LEU A 303 -3.80 -3.07 -20.52
CA LEU A 303 -2.62 -2.51 -19.86
C LEU A 303 -1.90 -1.48 -20.75
N SER A 304 -1.81 -1.73 -22.05
CA SER A 304 -1.19 -0.81 -23.01
C SER A 304 -2.00 0.48 -23.20
N VAL A 305 -3.32 0.37 -23.34
CA VAL A 305 -4.22 1.53 -23.42
C VAL A 305 -4.17 2.36 -22.14
N ASN A 306 -4.20 1.68 -20.99
CA ASN A 306 -4.05 2.34 -19.70
C ASN A 306 -2.73 3.13 -19.62
N LYS A 307 -1.62 2.53 -20.03
CA LYS A 307 -0.32 3.21 -20.04
C LYS A 307 -0.34 4.43 -20.95
N THR A 308 -0.86 4.31 -22.18
CA THR A 308 -0.97 5.43 -23.11
C THR A 308 -1.84 6.56 -22.54
N PHE A 309 -2.96 6.22 -21.91
CA PHE A 309 -3.82 7.19 -21.23
C PHE A 309 -3.06 7.93 -20.11
N ILE A 310 -2.40 7.20 -19.21
CA ILE A 310 -1.66 7.81 -18.11
C ILE A 310 -0.49 8.68 -18.60
N ASP A 311 0.22 8.24 -19.65
CA ASP A 311 1.32 9.02 -20.23
C ASP A 311 0.85 10.32 -20.90
N SER A 312 -0.45 10.43 -21.23
CA SER A 312 -1.07 11.64 -21.76
C SER A 312 -1.59 12.61 -20.69
N LEU A 313 -1.58 12.25 -19.40
CA LEU A 313 -2.09 13.11 -18.34
C LEU A 313 -1.18 14.31 -18.08
N GLU A 314 -1.81 15.46 -17.84
CA GLU A 314 -1.15 16.69 -17.46
C GLU A 314 -1.11 16.83 -15.93
N LEU A 315 0.07 17.08 -15.37
CA LEU A 315 0.30 17.15 -13.90
C LEU A 315 -0.56 18.24 -13.22
N ASP A 316 -0.76 19.38 -13.86
CA ASP A 316 -1.57 20.48 -13.34
C ASP A 316 -3.08 20.20 -13.31
N LYS A 317 -3.55 19.22 -14.09
CA LYS A 317 -4.95 18.77 -14.14
C LYS A 317 -5.21 17.51 -13.30
N LEU A 318 -4.20 16.97 -12.65
CA LEU A 318 -4.26 15.67 -12.00
C LEU A 318 -5.31 15.59 -10.88
N LEU A 319 -5.53 16.70 -10.16
CA LEU A 319 -6.60 16.82 -9.17
C LEU A 319 -8.01 16.60 -9.82
N GLY A 320 -8.23 17.14 -11.01
CA GLY A 320 -9.46 16.92 -11.77
C GLY A 320 -9.64 15.45 -12.12
N TYR A 321 -8.61 14.83 -12.65
CA TYR A 321 -8.66 13.42 -13.03
C TYR A 321 -8.90 12.48 -11.82
N LEU A 322 -8.31 12.77 -10.64
CA LEU A 322 -8.58 12.01 -9.40
C LEU A 322 -10.05 12.07 -8.96
N LYS A 323 -10.76 13.14 -9.31
CA LYS A 323 -12.21 13.27 -9.04
C LYS A 323 -13.07 12.53 -10.07
N GLU A 324 -12.57 12.34 -11.29
CA GLU A 324 -13.33 11.74 -12.39
C GLU A 324 -13.15 10.22 -12.49
N ASP A 325 -12.06 9.64 -11.93
CA ASP A 325 -11.76 8.21 -12.04
C ASP A 325 -11.44 7.60 -10.66
N ALA A 326 -12.28 6.67 -10.21
CA ALA A 326 -12.15 5.94 -8.94
C ALA A 326 -10.87 5.09 -8.84
N TYR A 327 -10.34 4.66 -9.97
CA TYR A 327 -9.20 3.76 -10.06
C TYR A 327 -7.95 4.45 -10.61
N LEU A 328 -7.93 5.79 -10.66
CA LEU A 328 -6.85 6.51 -11.30
C LEU A 328 -5.49 6.20 -10.68
N LEU A 329 -5.38 6.24 -9.35
CA LEU A 329 -4.10 5.97 -8.66
C LEU A 329 -3.62 4.53 -8.91
N GLU A 330 -4.53 3.56 -8.94
CA GLU A 330 -4.21 2.18 -9.33
C GLU A 330 -3.71 2.13 -10.78
N LYS A 331 -4.42 2.74 -11.73
CA LYS A 331 -4.04 2.81 -13.14
C LYS A 331 -2.68 3.48 -13.36
N ILE A 332 -2.39 4.54 -12.61
CA ILE A 332 -1.08 5.21 -12.63
C ILE A 332 0.02 4.24 -12.18
N PHE A 333 -0.20 3.49 -11.10
CA PHE A 333 0.77 2.52 -10.62
C PHE A 333 1.00 1.39 -11.64
N LEU A 334 -0.08 0.88 -12.26
CA LEU A 334 0.00 -0.15 -13.30
C LEU A 334 0.77 0.31 -14.55
N SER A 335 0.76 1.61 -14.86
CA SER A 335 1.41 2.20 -16.04
C SER A 335 2.92 2.37 -15.91
N GLU A 336 3.48 2.23 -14.71
CA GLU A 336 4.90 2.45 -14.38
C GLU A 336 5.36 3.92 -14.56
N ASN A 337 4.44 4.89 -14.65
CA ASN A 337 4.78 6.32 -14.79
C ASN A 337 5.06 6.97 -13.42
N VAL A 338 6.34 7.00 -13.04
CA VAL A 338 6.81 7.50 -11.74
C VAL A 338 6.50 8.99 -11.55
N SER A 339 6.58 9.80 -12.61
CA SER A 339 6.34 11.24 -12.52
C SER A 339 4.88 11.54 -12.16
N ILE A 340 3.94 10.94 -12.88
CA ILE A 340 2.50 11.09 -12.62
C ILE A 340 2.14 10.49 -11.26
N LEU A 341 2.75 9.33 -10.89
CA LEU A 341 2.54 8.72 -9.58
C LEU A 341 2.93 9.67 -8.44
N ASN A 342 4.13 10.24 -8.49
CA ASN A 342 4.58 11.18 -7.48
C ASN A 342 3.70 12.43 -7.41
N GLY A 343 3.23 12.94 -8.56
CA GLY A 343 2.27 14.03 -8.62
C GLY A 343 0.96 13.69 -7.91
N ALA A 344 0.38 12.52 -8.20
CA ALA A 344 -0.85 12.04 -7.57
C ALA A 344 -0.69 11.83 -6.04
N LEU A 345 0.40 11.20 -5.63
CA LEU A 345 0.69 10.98 -4.20
C LEU A 345 0.86 12.31 -3.46
N ASN A 346 1.55 13.29 -4.06
CA ASN A 346 1.71 14.61 -3.45
C ASN A 346 0.37 15.35 -3.28
N ILE A 347 -0.55 15.22 -4.24
CA ILE A 347 -1.89 15.77 -4.11
C ILE A 347 -2.65 15.07 -2.98
N LEU A 348 -2.63 13.74 -2.93
CA LEU A 348 -3.36 12.95 -1.93
C LEU A 348 -2.80 13.11 -0.51
N ARG A 349 -1.52 13.48 -0.35
CA ARG A 349 -0.92 13.86 0.93
C ARG A 349 -1.49 15.14 1.54
N ASN A 350 -2.24 15.92 0.77
CA ASN A 350 -2.87 17.15 1.21
C ASN A 350 -4.40 17.03 1.18
N PRO A 351 -5.00 16.25 2.08
CA PRO A 351 -6.43 15.94 2.07
C PRO A 351 -7.31 17.18 2.22
N GLU A 352 -6.86 18.21 2.90
CA GLU A 352 -7.56 19.48 3.03
C GLU A 352 -7.79 20.19 1.68
N VAL A 353 -6.88 20.04 0.72
CA VAL A 353 -7.04 20.63 -0.63
C VAL A 353 -8.10 19.88 -1.43
N ILE A 354 -8.14 18.56 -1.27
CA ILE A 354 -9.06 17.71 -2.02
C ILE A 354 -10.44 17.72 -1.37
N LEU A 355 -10.52 17.38 -0.09
CA LEU A 355 -11.78 17.08 0.59
C LEU A 355 -12.62 18.32 0.95
N THR A 356 -12.06 19.52 0.90
CA THR A 356 -12.80 20.78 1.09
C THR A 356 -13.47 21.31 -0.19
N SER A 357 -13.10 20.80 -1.36
CA SER A 357 -13.74 21.21 -2.61
C SER A 357 -15.10 20.51 -2.76
N GLY A 358 -16.12 21.25 -3.20
CA GLY A 358 -17.45 20.67 -3.42
C GLY A 358 -17.42 19.45 -4.36
N PHE A 359 -18.15 18.41 -4.00
CA PHE A 359 -18.24 17.14 -4.75
C PHE A 359 -19.69 16.80 -5.07
N ASN A 360 -19.92 16.19 -6.21
CA ASN A 360 -21.09 15.33 -6.40
C ASN A 360 -20.78 13.91 -5.85
N LEU A 361 -21.80 13.07 -5.74
CA LEU A 361 -21.67 11.75 -5.14
C LEU A 361 -20.70 10.82 -5.89
N ILE A 362 -20.64 10.95 -7.22
CA ILE A 362 -19.70 10.19 -8.06
C ILE A 362 -18.27 10.59 -7.74
N GLN A 363 -17.99 11.89 -7.69
CA GLN A 363 -16.67 12.42 -7.36
C GLN A 363 -16.25 12.06 -5.93
N ALA A 364 -17.18 12.09 -4.98
CA ALA A 364 -16.95 11.65 -3.62
C ALA A 364 -16.51 10.18 -3.58
N TYR A 365 -17.22 9.31 -4.29
CA TYR A 365 -16.89 7.90 -4.42
C TYR A 365 -15.49 7.73 -5.05
N ASN A 366 -15.19 8.43 -6.14
CA ASN A 366 -13.92 8.34 -6.86
C ASN A 366 -12.73 8.77 -5.97
N VAL A 367 -12.86 9.87 -5.26
CA VAL A 367 -11.80 10.37 -4.37
C VAL A 367 -11.56 9.40 -3.21
N LEU A 368 -12.61 8.89 -2.57
CA LEU A 368 -12.49 7.92 -1.48
C LEU A 368 -11.83 6.61 -1.97
N SER A 369 -12.15 6.16 -3.18
CA SER A 369 -11.50 4.99 -3.81
C SER A 369 -10.01 5.21 -4.03
N ASN A 370 -9.62 6.40 -4.50
CA ASN A 370 -8.20 6.74 -4.65
C ASN A 370 -7.48 6.82 -3.30
N TYR A 371 -8.12 7.30 -2.21
CA TYR A 371 -7.54 7.25 -0.87
C TYR A 371 -7.36 5.83 -0.35
N LEU A 372 -8.28 4.91 -0.65
CA LEU A 372 -8.13 3.50 -0.28
C LEU A 372 -6.88 2.87 -0.92
N VAL A 373 -6.57 3.25 -2.17
CA VAL A 373 -5.33 2.83 -2.84
C VAL A 373 -4.12 3.58 -2.28
N PHE A 374 -4.23 4.88 -1.99
CA PHE A 374 -3.17 5.73 -1.44
C PHE A 374 -2.58 5.17 -0.14
N LEU A 375 -3.40 4.63 0.74
CA LEU A 375 -2.96 4.03 2.00
C LEU A 375 -2.04 2.81 1.84
N LYS A 376 -1.89 2.26 0.62
CA LYS A 376 -0.88 1.23 0.33
C LYS A 376 0.51 1.81 0.07
N PHE A 377 0.61 3.12 -0.22
CA PHE A 377 1.85 3.82 -0.58
C PHE A 377 2.42 4.65 0.56
N ASP A 378 1.58 5.10 1.46
CA ASP A 378 1.96 6.04 2.50
C ASP A 378 1.60 5.50 3.88
N ASN A 379 2.62 5.30 4.72
CA ASN A 379 2.49 4.84 6.11
C ASN A 379 2.87 5.96 7.09
N ASP A 380 3.00 7.22 6.63
CA ASP A 380 3.31 8.33 7.49
C ASP A 380 2.13 8.62 8.43
N ASN A 381 2.35 8.42 9.71
CA ASN A 381 1.34 8.63 10.76
C ASN A 381 0.77 10.05 10.77
N PHE A 382 1.56 11.04 10.39
CA PHE A 382 1.12 12.43 10.30
C PHE A 382 0.13 12.63 9.14
N VAL A 383 0.47 12.13 7.96
CA VAL A 383 -0.41 12.17 6.78
C VAL A 383 -1.71 11.41 7.06
N ILE A 384 -1.59 10.23 7.69
CA ILE A 384 -2.74 9.40 8.09
C ILE A 384 -3.63 10.14 9.11
N GLY A 385 -3.04 10.79 10.11
CA GLY A 385 -3.77 11.58 11.11
C GLY A 385 -4.55 12.75 10.48
N ARG A 386 -3.93 13.48 9.56
CA ARG A 386 -4.60 14.55 8.79
C ARG A 386 -5.72 14.00 7.94
N LEU A 387 -5.48 12.91 7.23
CA LEU A 387 -6.49 12.25 6.40
C LEU A 387 -7.70 11.83 7.22
N LYS A 388 -7.51 11.22 8.41
CA LYS A 388 -8.62 10.89 9.33
C LYS A 388 -9.44 12.11 9.69
N GLY A 389 -8.79 13.22 10.08
CA GLY A 389 -9.46 14.46 10.44
C GLY A 389 -10.28 15.04 9.30
N GLU A 390 -9.73 15.11 8.10
CA GLU A 390 -10.44 15.64 6.94
C GLU A 390 -11.53 14.71 6.41
N LEU A 391 -11.33 13.39 6.44
CA LEU A 391 -12.38 12.42 6.13
C LEU A 391 -13.56 12.55 7.08
N THR A 392 -13.31 12.76 8.36
CA THR A 392 -14.33 12.99 9.38
C THR A 392 -15.21 14.21 9.03
N LYS A 393 -14.60 15.33 8.65
CA LYS A 393 -15.32 16.53 8.21
C LYS A 393 -16.10 16.25 6.92
N PHE A 394 -15.45 15.62 5.96
CA PHE A 394 -16.06 15.29 4.66
C PHE A 394 -17.29 14.40 4.79
N ILE A 395 -17.23 13.34 5.62
CA ILE A 395 -18.35 12.45 5.90
C ILE A 395 -19.52 13.24 6.49
N SER A 396 -19.27 14.18 7.41
CA SER A 396 -20.31 15.01 8.02
C SER A 396 -21.04 15.91 7.02
N THR A 397 -20.40 16.20 5.87
CA THR A 397 -21.04 17.00 4.81
C THR A 397 -21.88 16.16 3.85
N LEU A 398 -21.56 14.89 3.70
CA LEU A 398 -22.24 13.97 2.77
C LEU A 398 -23.47 13.29 3.38
N PHE A 399 -23.37 12.93 4.66
CA PHE A 399 -24.36 12.09 5.30
C PHE A 399 -25.28 12.89 6.21
N SER A 400 -26.52 12.41 6.30
CA SER A 400 -27.53 12.88 7.23
C SER A 400 -27.86 11.79 8.24
N VAL A 401 -28.36 12.17 9.42
CA VAL A 401 -28.76 11.25 10.48
C VAL A 401 -30.23 11.49 10.80
N THR A 402 -31.03 10.42 10.82
CA THR A 402 -32.45 10.52 11.24
C THR A 402 -32.58 10.72 12.75
N SER A 403 -33.78 11.10 13.21
CA SER A 403 -34.09 11.15 14.64
C SER A 403 -33.90 9.80 15.36
N ASN A 404 -33.94 8.68 14.64
CA ASN A 404 -33.71 7.33 15.16
C ASN A 404 -32.26 6.89 15.12
N GLY A 405 -31.34 7.76 14.68
CA GLY A 405 -29.90 7.48 14.61
C GLY A 405 -29.47 6.65 13.40
N GLU A 406 -30.27 6.58 12.33
CA GLU A 406 -29.93 5.94 11.07
C GLU A 406 -29.17 6.90 10.17
N VAL A 407 -28.08 6.45 9.58
CA VAL A 407 -27.20 7.23 8.69
C VAL A 407 -27.55 6.97 7.22
N TYR A 408 -27.60 8.02 6.41
CA TYR A 408 -27.92 7.92 4.98
C TYR A 408 -27.40 9.13 4.19
N ILE A 409 -27.29 8.99 2.88
CA ILE A 409 -27.05 10.10 1.95
C ILE A 409 -28.39 10.55 1.38
N SER A 410 -28.62 11.86 1.37
CA SER A 410 -29.80 12.47 0.76
C SER A 410 -29.49 12.94 -0.66
N ASP A 411 -30.41 12.72 -1.60
CA ASP A 411 -30.30 13.19 -3.00
C ASP A 411 -30.38 14.71 -3.12
N ASP A 412 -31.19 15.33 -2.26
CA ASP A 412 -31.32 16.79 -2.18
C ASP A 412 -31.46 17.20 -0.70
N LYS A 413 -30.80 18.30 -0.32
CA LYS A 413 -30.90 18.84 1.04
C LYS A 413 -32.33 19.28 1.42
N SER A 414 -33.23 19.42 0.43
CA SER A 414 -34.63 19.82 0.60
C SER A 414 -35.62 18.68 0.55
N ASP A 415 -35.23 17.50 0.06
CA ASP A 415 -36.09 16.34 -0.10
C ASP A 415 -35.61 15.19 0.77
N LEU A 416 -36.51 14.57 1.52
CA LEU A 416 -36.20 13.43 2.41
C LEU A 416 -35.93 12.13 1.65
N SER A 417 -35.76 12.19 0.32
CA SER A 417 -35.43 11.04 -0.49
C SER A 417 -34.00 10.57 -0.19
N ARG A 418 -33.84 9.28 0.04
CA ARG A 418 -32.57 8.64 0.35
C ARG A 418 -31.96 8.07 -0.92
N ASP A 419 -30.71 8.42 -1.23
CA ASP A 419 -29.95 7.68 -2.22
C ASP A 419 -29.36 6.40 -1.62
N LEU A 420 -30.13 5.32 -1.66
CA LEU A 420 -29.71 4.02 -1.12
C LEU A 420 -28.48 3.47 -1.84
N LYS A 421 -28.39 3.65 -3.17
CA LYS A 421 -27.27 3.14 -3.96
C LYS A 421 -25.95 3.79 -3.53
N TYR A 422 -25.90 5.13 -3.49
CA TYR A 422 -24.67 5.82 -3.05
C TYR A 422 -24.43 5.71 -1.55
N THR A 423 -25.49 5.61 -0.72
CA THR A 423 -25.31 5.30 0.70
C THR A 423 -24.54 3.99 0.87
N LEU A 424 -24.95 2.92 0.18
CA LEU A 424 -24.29 1.61 0.24
C LEU A 424 -22.86 1.65 -0.33
N LYS A 425 -22.68 2.24 -1.52
CA LYS A 425 -21.38 2.30 -2.19
C LYS A 425 -20.33 3.08 -1.38
N ILE A 426 -20.68 4.28 -0.94
CA ILE A 426 -19.76 5.15 -0.19
C ILE A 426 -19.49 4.56 1.20
N SER A 427 -20.52 4.04 1.88
CA SER A 427 -20.34 3.39 3.19
C SER A 427 -19.47 2.12 3.10
N GLY A 428 -19.56 1.37 2.00
CA GLY A 428 -18.65 0.25 1.74
C GLY A 428 -17.19 0.67 1.64
N LEU A 429 -16.90 1.79 0.95
CA LEU A 429 -15.55 2.38 0.91
C LEU A 429 -15.10 2.88 2.29
N LEU A 430 -16.00 3.56 3.03
CA LEU A 430 -15.69 4.04 4.39
C LEU A 430 -15.38 2.87 5.33
N LYS A 431 -16.10 1.76 5.23
CA LYS A 431 -15.80 0.53 5.98
C LYS A 431 -14.36 0.07 5.73
N ARG A 432 -13.92 0.01 4.46
CA ARG A 432 -12.56 -0.40 4.08
C ARG A 432 -11.51 0.60 4.57
N LEU A 433 -11.76 1.90 4.39
CA LEU A 433 -10.90 2.97 4.90
C LEU A 433 -10.78 2.89 6.42
N ALA A 434 -11.89 2.68 7.14
CA ALA A 434 -11.91 2.54 8.59
C ALA A 434 -11.02 1.38 9.08
N TYR A 435 -11.08 0.21 8.41
CA TYR A 435 -10.20 -0.91 8.73
C TYR A 435 -8.72 -0.57 8.51
N GLN A 436 -8.37 0.07 7.39
CA GLN A 436 -6.98 0.44 7.09
C GLN A 436 -6.46 1.53 8.03
N LEU A 437 -7.32 2.47 8.38
CA LEU A 437 -6.99 3.57 9.29
C LEU A 437 -7.09 3.18 10.77
N SER A 438 -7.59 2.01 11.11
CA SER A 438 -7.93 1.59 12.48
C SER A 438 -8.82 2.64 13.17
N ASP A 439 -9.93 3.02 12.53
CA ASP A 439 -10.87 4.04 13.00
C ASP A 439 -12.23 3.42 13.33
N ASP A 440 -12.42 3.08 14.61
CA ASP A 440 -13.65 2.43 15.10
C ASP A 440 -14.88 3.32 14.95
N LEU A 441 -14.70 4.62 14.98
CA LEU A 441 -15.80 5.58 14.86
C LEU A 441 -16.33 5.59 13.42
N MET A 442 -15.44 5.71 12.45
CA MET A 442 -15.76 5.60 11.02
C MET A 442 -16.34 4.23 10.70
N LEU A 443 -15.85 3.17 11.33
CA LEU A 443 -16.33 1.82 11.14
C LEU A 443 -17.79 1.67 11.61
N ASN A 444 -18.11 2.15 12.82
CA ASN A 444 -19.48 2.15 13.33
C ASN A 444 -20.44 2.96 12.46
N PHE A 445 -19.95 4.09 11.94
CA PHE A 445 -20.70 4.91 11.01
C PHE A 445 -21.05 4.14 9.72
N ALA A 446 -20.04 3.51 9.12
CA ALA A 446 -20.22 2.70 7.91
C ALA A 446 -21.15 1.49 8.15
N PHE A 447 -20.99 0.81 9.29
CA PHE A 447 -21.87 -0.31 9.67
C PHE A 447 -23.33 0.14 9.81
N ASN A 448 -23.58 1.27 10.48
CA ASN A 448 -24.92 1.83 10.61
C ASN A 448 -25.55 2.10 9.24
N ALA A 449 -24.82 2.84 8.39
CA ALA A 449 -25.33 3.22 7.08
C ALA A 449 -25.64 2.00 6.19
N ILE A 450 -24.77 0.98 6.18
CA ILE A 450 -25.01 -0.25 5.41
C ILE A 450 -26.17 -1.04 6.00
N TYR A 451 -26.15 -1.31 7.31
CA TYR A 451 -27.16 -2.11 7.99
C TYR A 451 -28.58 -1.55 7.78
N TYR A 452 -28.78 -0.27 8.13
CA TYR A 452 -30.11 0.35 7.99
C TYR A 452 -30.54 0.56 6.53
N SER A 453 -29.62 0.55 5.59
CA SER A 453 -29.95 0.53 4.15
C SER A 453 -30.40 -0.85 3.69
N LEU A 454 -29.72 -1.92 4.14
CA LEU A 454 -30.04 -3.30 3.73
C LEU A 454 -31.40 -3.79 4.24
N ILE A 455 -31.81 -3.39 5.44
CA ILE A 455 -33.14 -3.76 6.01
C ILE A 455 -34.30 -2.96 5.43
N LYS A 456 -34.06 -1.95 4.58
CA LYS A 456 -35.13 -1.19 3.94
C LYS A 456 -35.75 -1.98 2.78
N PRO A 457 -37.09 -2.00 2.66
CA PRO A 457 -37.74 -2.68 1.54
C PRO A 457 -37.35 -2.14 0.17
N ASP A 458 -37.01 -0.86 0.09
CA ASP A 458 -36.63 -0.18 -1.15
C ASP A 458 -35.32 -0.69 -1.73
N VAL A 459 -34.44 -1.31 -0.92
CA VAL A 459 -33.18 -1.89 -1.40
C VAL A 459 -33.41 -3.05 -2.38
N ASP A 460 -34.51 -3.79 -2.23
CA ASP A 460 -34.85 -4.89 -3.13
C ASP A 460 -35.23 -4.41 -4.56
N GLN A 461 -35.42 -3.10 -4.75
CA GLN A 461 -35.68 -2.49 -6.06
C GLN A 461 -34.38 -2.13 -6.79
N ILE A 462 -33.25 -2.07 -6.08
CA ILE A 462 -31.94 -1.77 -6.65
C ILE A 462 -31.27 -3.10 -7.03
N PRO A 463 -30.76 -3.26 -8.26
CA PRO A 463 -30.00 -4.46 -8.63
C PRO A 463 -28.82 -4.67 -7.68
N CYS A 464 -28.75 -5.83 -7.02
CA CYS A 464 -27.72 -6.10 -6.01
C CYS A 464 -26.30 -6.08 -6.60
N GLU A 465 -26.14 -6.38 -7.88
CA GLU A 465 -24.86 -6.29 -8.62
C GLU A 465 -24.31 -4.86 -8.65
N ASP A 466 -25.15 -3.84 -8.54
CA ASP A 466 -24.73 -2.43 -8.59
C ASP A 466 -23.90 -2.00 -7.36
N TYR A 467 -24.01 -2.72 -6.23
CA TYR A 467 -23.34 -2.36 -4.98
C TYR A 467 -22.74 -3.54 -4.22
N TYR A 468 -22.89 -4.77 -4.72
CA TYR A 468 -22.39 -5.98 -4.06
C TYR A 468 -20.90 -5.89 -3.73
N ALA A 469 -20.05 -5.56 -4.70
CA ALA A 469 -18.61 -5.47 -4.51
C ALA A 469 -18.16 -4.29 -3.63
N ASP A 470 -19.02 -3.30 -3.43
CA ASP A 470 -18.71 -2.17 -2.54
C ASP A 470 -18.91 -2.54 -1.07
N ILE A 471 -20.02 -3.20 -0.73
CA ILE A 471 -20.34 -3.53 0.67
C ILE A 471 -19.74 -4.84 1.15
N PHE A 472 -19.46 -5.78 0.24
CA PHE A 472 -18.90 -7.08 0.56
C PHE A 472 -17.50 -7.28 -0.05
N ASP A 473 -16.48 -7.39 0.82
CA ASP A 473 -15.11 -7.66 0.42
C ASP A 473 -14.93 -9.15 0.10
N ASN A 474 -15.28 -9.54 -1.13
CA ASN A 474 -15.04 -10.90 -1.61
C ASN A 474 -13.65 -10.99 -2.24
N ASP A 475 -12.77 -11.76 -1.60
CA ASP A 475 -11.39 -11.96 -2.07
C ASP A 475 -11.27 -12.72 -3.38
N TYR A 476 -12.37 -13.36 -3.81
CA TYR A 476 -12.42 -14.08 -5.09
C TYR A 476 -12.92 -13.21 -6.26
N ILE A 477 -13.29 -11.95 -6.03
CA ILE A 477 -13.46 -10.99 -7.13
C ILE A 477 -12.08 -10.60 -7.66
N PRO A 478 -11.84 -10.65 -8.99
CA PRO A 478 -10.58 -10.25 -9.58
C PRO A 478 -10.15 -8.84 -9.17
N LYS A 479 -8.96 -8.70 -8.63
CA LYS A 479 -8.43 -7.41 -8.17
C LYS A 479 -6.91 -7.34 -8.30
N PHE A 480 -6.39 -6.12 -8.41
CA PHE A 480 -4.96 -5.85 -8.36
C PHE A 480 -4.48 -5.75 -6.90
N SER A 481 -3.51 -6.58 -6.56
CA SER A 481 -2.71 -6.42 -5.34
C SER A 481 -1.43 -5.69 -5.71
N LEU A 482 -1.26 -4.46 -5.22
CA LEU A 482 -0.14 -3.59 -5.54
C LEU A 482 0.97 -3.76 -4.51
N PHE A 483 2.23 -3.77 -4.97
CA PHE A 483 3.41 -3.94 -4.11
C PHE A 483 4.40 -2.78 -4.30
N PRO A 484 4.06 -1.57 -3.82
CA PRO A 484 4.92 -0.39 -3.98
C PRO A 484 6.28 -0.53 -3.28
N ASN A 485 6.39 -1.35 -2.25
CA ASN A 485 7.62 -1.67 -1.54
C ASN A 485 8.64 -2.46 -2.38
N ILE A 486 8.21 -3.12 -3.46
CA ILE A 486 9.11 -3.79 -4.42
C ILE A 486 9.51 -2.82 -5.53
N GLY A 487 8.58 -1.98 -5.95
CA GLY A 487 8.79 -0.99 -7.00
C GLY A 487 7.50 -0.64 -7.75
N VAL A 488 7.55 0.46 -8.50
CA VAL A 488 6.41 0.90 -9.33
C VAL A 488 6.14 -0.13 -10.42
N GLY A 489 4.89 -0.45 -10.65
CA GLY A 489 4.47 -1.43 -11.65
C GLY A 489 4.55 -2.90 -11.19
N ASN A 490 4.89 -3.16 -9.91
CA ASN A 490 4.87 -4.50 -9.34
C ASN A 490 3.48 -4.82 -8.76
N TRP A 491 2.79 -5.77 -9.35
CA TRP A 491 1.45 -6.15 -8.93
C TRP A 491 1.10 -7.60 -9.25
N ILE A 492 0.09 -8.11 -8.56
CA ILE A 492 -0.56 -9.40 -8.84
C ILE A 492 -2.02 -9.11 -9.17
N TYR A 493 -2.51 -9.62 -10.30
CA TYR A 493 -3.94 -9.65 -10.62
C TYR A 493 -4.47 -11.05 -10.42
N ALA A 494 -5.40 -11.22 -9.48
CA ALA A 494 -5.89 -12.52 -9.06
C ALA A 494 -7.34 -12.48 -8.55
N ALA A 495 -8.06 -13.58 -8.74
CA ALA A 495 -9.33 -13.89 -8.07
C ALA A 495 -9.08 -14.88 -6.92
N SER A 496 -8.19 -14.50 -6.00
CA SER A 496 -7.77 -15.31 -4.85
C SER A 496 -7.29 -14.37 -3.75
N LYS A 497 -7.50 -14.74 -2.51
CA LYS A 497 -6.97 -13.99 -1.38
C LYS A 497 -5.47 -14.21 -1.29
N ILE A 498 -4.69 -13.17 -1.49
CA ILE A 498 -3.26 -13.17 -1.22
C ILE A 498 -3.09 -12.92 0.28
N VAL A 499 -2.60 -13.92 1.00
CA VAL A 499 -2.46 -13.88 2.45
C VAL A 499 -1.14 -13.26 2.86
N ASN A 500 -0.06 -13.64 2.14
CA ASN A 500 1.27 -13.18 2.43
C ASN A 500 2.10 -13.12 1.15
N PHE A 501 3.02 -12.18 1.09
CA PHE A 501 3.95 -12.04 -0.01
C PHE A 501 5.34 -11.69 0.51
N ASN A 502 6.21 -12.68 0.55
CA ASN A 502 7.60 -12.54 0.95
C ASN A 502 8.49 -12.52 -0.28
N PHE A 503 9.42 -11.59 -0.33
CA PHE A 503 10.32 -11.43 -1.48
C PHE A 503 11.75 -11.15 -1.05
N SER A 504 12.67 -11.63 -1.88
CA SER A 504 14.09 -11.31 -1.85
C SER A 504 14.61 -11.30 -3.29
N ASP A 505 15.86 -10.94 -3.49
CA ASP A 505 16.49 -10.97 -4.82
C ASP A 505 16.52 -12.38 -5.43
N ALA A 506 16.49 -13.41 -4.58
CA ALA A 506 16.62 -14.82 -4.99
C ALA A 506 15.27 -15.54 -5.18
N PHE A 507 14.25 -15.13 -4.47
CA PHE A 507 12.94 -15.82 -4.53
C PHE A 507 11.77 -14.93 -4.12
N TYR A 508 10.57 -15.24 -4.63
CA TYR A 508 9.30 -14.75 -4.15
C TYR A 508 8.47 -15.93 -3.64
N SER A 509 7.87 -15.77 -2.47
CA SER A 509 6.96 -16.75 -1.87
C SER A 509 5.61 -16.08 -1.65
N ILE A 510 4.57 -16.67 -2.24
CA ILE A 510 3.23 -16.13 -2.24
C ILE A 510 2.31 -17.13 -1.58
N ASP A 511 1.75 -16.74 -0.44
CA ASP A 511 0.70 -17.51 0.21
C ASP A 511 -0.65 -16.99 -0.24
N PHE A 512 -1.53 -17.89 -0.65
CA PHE A 512 -2.86 -17.57 -1.15
C PHE A 512 -3.91 -18.56 -0.65
N GLU A 513 -5.15 -18.12 -0.61
CA GLU A 513 -6.30 -18.98 -0.32
C GLU A 513 -7.16 -19.11 -1.58
N ARG A 514 -7.53 -20.36 -1.92
CA ARG A 514 -8.46 -20.69 -2.98
C ARG A 514 -9.08 -22.05 -2.71
N ASN A 515 -10.32 -22.24 -3.11
CA ASN A 515 -11.01 -23.52 -2.93
C ASN A 515 -10.38 -24.65 -3.73
N LEU A 516 -10.51 -25.87 -3.19
CA LEU A 516 -10.07 -27.10 -3.84
C LEU A 516 -10.75 -27.27 -5.19
N ASN A 517 -10.02 -27.86 -6.13
CA ASN A 517 -10.47 -28.17 -7.50
C ASN A 517 -10.95 -26.94 -8.32
N SER A 518 -10.68 -25.72 -7.83
CA SER A 518 -11.04 -24.50 -8.54
C SER A 518 -9.84 -23.98 -9.34
N PRO A 519 -9.80 -24.15 -10.68
CA PRO A 519 -8.73 -23.57 -11.48
C PRO A 519 -8.78 -22.05 -11.41
N GLY A 520 -7.61 -21.42 -11.38
CA GLY A 520 -7.49 -19.98 -11.38
C GLY A 520 -6.22 -19.54 -12.07
N TYR A 521 -6.28 -18.33 -12.64
CA TYR A 521 -5.14 -17.71 -13.30
C TYR A 521 -4.65 -16.54 -12.46
N LEU A 522 -3.33 -16.45 -12.29
CA LEU A 522 -2.65 -15.36 -11.60
C LEU A 522 -1.68 -14.70 -12.57
N PHE A 523 -1.68 -13.37 -12.56
CA PHE A 523 -0.83 -12.55 -13.39
C PHE A 523 0.09 -11.76 -12.50
N PHE A 524 1.40 -11.89 -12.70
CA PHE A 524 2.43 -11.17 -11.94
C PHE A 524 3.19 -10.26 -12.89
N LYS A 525 3.21 -8.99 -12.59
CA LYS A 525 3.91 -7.95 -13.37
C LYS A 525 5.10 -7.40 -12.60
N GLY A 526 6.13 -6.97 -13.35
CA GLY A 526 7.31 -6.30 -12.78
C GLY A 526 8.36 -7.25 -12.22
N ILE A 527 8.24 -8.55 -12.45
CA ILE A 527 9.20 -9.56 -12.03
C ILE A 527 10.10 -10.01 -13.19
N SER A 528 11.29 -10.49 -12.89
CA SER A 528 12.14 -11.18 -13.85
C SER A 528 11.57 -12.56 -14.22
N ASN A 529 12.04 -13.14 -15.33
CA ASN A 529 11.68 -14.51 -15.68
C ASN A 529 12.18 -15.48 -14.59
N PRO A 530 11.31 -16.20 -13.88
CA PRO A 530 11.74 -17.16 -12.87
C PRO A 530 12.42 -18.36 -13.53
N THR A 531 13.48 -18.85 -12.91
CA THR A 531 14.15 -20.10 -13.33
C THR A 531 13.43 -21.33 -12.83
N LEU A 532 12.63 -21.17 -11.77
CA LEU A 532 11.84 -22.24 -11.18
C LEU A 532 10.53 -21.68 -10.62
N VAL A 533 9.43 -22.35 -10.96
CA VAL A 533 8.12 -22.14 -10.33
C VAL A 533 7.74 -23.42 -9.60
N ARG A 534 7.55 -23.33 -8.29
CA ARG A 534 7.13 -24.46 -7.46
C ARG A 534 5.72 -24.22 -6.91
N PHE A 535 4.85 -25.19 -7.12
CA PHE A 535 3.49 -25.22 -6.59
C PHE A 535 3.12 -26.67 -6.23
N ARG A 536 2.43 -26.89 -5.12
CA ARG A 536 2.09 -28.24 -4.60
C ARG A 536 3.32 -29.14 -4.40
N ASP A 537 4.44 -28.58 -3.95
CA ASP A 537 5.74 -29.25 -3.81
C ASP A 537 6.31 -29.82 -5.13
N ILE A 538 5.76 -29.42 -6.27
CA ILE A 538 6.20 -29.84 -7.61
C ILE A 538 6.81 -28.62 -8.32
N ASN A 539 7.95 -28.86 -8.97
CA ASN A 539 8.55 -27.88 -9.86
C ASN A 539 7.86 -27.95 -11.22
N TRP A 540 7.20 -26.87 -11.58
CA TRP A 540 6.46 -26.76 -12.83
C TRP A 540 7.34 -26.14 -13.91
N PHE A 541 7.35 -26.78 -15.08
CA PHE A 541 8.03 -26.26 -16.26
C PHE A 541 7.13 -25.25 -16.98
N THR A 542 7.75 -24.35 -17.74
CA THR A 542 7.02 -23.46 -18.62
C THR A 542 6.32 -24.24 -19.73
N ASP A 543 5.06 -23.91 -19.98
CA ASP A 543 4.24 -24.54 -21.01
C ASP A 543 3.46 -23.45 -21.78
N PRO A 544 3.71 -23.26 -23.07
CA PRO A 544 2.98 -22.28 -23.88
C PRO A 544 1.47 -22.51 -23.95
N GLN A 545 1.00 -23.73 -23.70
CA GLN A 545 -0.41 -24.11 -23.76
C GLN A 545 -1.02 -24.47 -22.40
N PHE A 546 -0.40 -24.07 -21.30
CA PHE A 546 -0.85 -24.37 -19.93
C PHE A 546 -2.33 -24.02 -19.69
N TYR A 547 -2.86 -23.00 -20.37
CA TYR A 547 -4.25 -22.57 -20.22
C TYR A 547 -5.27 -23.59 -20.75
N ILE A 548 -4.87 -24.50 -21.69
CA ILE A 548 -5.79 -25.44 -22.33
C ILE A 548 -6.13 -26.62 -21.41
N TYR A 549 -5.13 -27.24 -20.76
CA TYR A 549 -5.34 -28.54 -20.13
C TYR A 549 -4.78 -28.71 -18.71
N SER A 550 -3.65 -28.17 -18.35
CA SER A 550 -3.01 -28.44 -17.05
C SER A 550 -2.64 -27.20 -16.27
N ASP A 551 -2.29 -27.34 -15.00
CA ASP A 551 -1.58 -26.30 -14.28
C ASP A 551 -0.22 -26.08 -14.94
N GLY A 552 0.28 -24.86 -14.90
CA GLY A 552 1.54 -24.48 -15.52
C GLY A 552 1.73 -22.98 -15.53
N TRP A 553 2.75 -22.55 -16.24
CA TRP A 553 3.06 -21.13 -16.32
C TRP A 553 3.75 -20.76 -17.62
N ARG A 554 3.66 -19.46 -17.95
CA ARG A 554 4.40 -18.86 -19.06
C ARG A 554 4.85 -17.46 -18.68
N TYR A 555 6.08 -17.09 -19.07
CA TYR A 555 6.59 -15.73 -18.93
C TYR A 555 6.55 -14.99 -20.26
N TYR A 556 6.00 -13.76 -20.24
CA TYR A 556 5.88 -12.87 -21.39
C TYR A 556 6.93 -11.77 -21.27
N PHE A 557 8.03 -11.91 -22.01
CA PHE A 557 9.23 -11.07 -21.87
C PHE A 557 8.95 -9.59 -22.18
N ASP A 558 8.20 -9.30 -23.25
CA ASP A 558 7.89 -7.94 -23.68
C ASP A 558 7.10 -7.17 -22.60
N ASN A 559 6.29 -7.86 -21.84
CA ASN A 559 5.45 -7.30 -20.80
C ASN A 559 6.03 -7.46 -19.39
N LYS A 560 7.16 -8.17 -19.22
CA LYS A 560 7.72 -8.58 -17.91
C LYS A 560 6.63 -9.18 -17.01
N MET A 561 5.85 -10.09 -17.56
CA MET A 561 4.69 -10.66 -16.90
C MET A 561 4.74 -12.17 -16.87
N LEU A 562 4.54 -12.73 -15.69
CA LEU A 562 4.34 -14.16 -15.47
C LEU A 562 2.85 -14.45 -15.35
N VAL A 563 2.37 -15.42 -16.09
CA VAL A 563 1.00 -15.94 -15.98
C VAL A 563 1.06 -17.39 -15.49
N LEU A 564 0.34 -17.68 -14.42
CA LEU A 564 0.23 -19.03 -13.85
C LEU A 564 -1.21 -19.50 -13.88
N LYS A 565 -1.40 -20.79 -14.16
CA LYS A 565 -2.64 -21.52 -13.89
C LYS A 565 -2.41 -22.46 -12.72
N ILE A 566 -3.24 -22.35 -11.72
CA ILE A 566 -3.16 -23.17 -10.51
C ILE A 566 -4.51 -23.78 -10.18
N THR A 567 -4.48 -25.03 -9.73
CA THR A 567 -5.66 -25.74 -9.24
C THR A 567 -5.32 -26.44 -7.93
N PRO A 568 -5.65 -25.86 -6.76
CA PRO A 568 -5.40 -26.51 -5.47
C PRO A 568 -6.09 -27.88 -5.41
N LYS A 569 -5.37 -28.91 -4.96
CA LYS A 569 -5.89 -30.28 -4.79
C LYS A 569 -5.99 -30.69 -3.33
N ARG A 570 -5.22 -30.01 -2.46
CA ARG A 570 -5.18 -30.22 -1.02
C ARG A 570 -5.29 -28.87 -0.29
N ILE A 571 -5.76 -28.88 0.94
CA ILE A 571 -5.84 -27.68 1.80
C ILE A 571 -4.45 -27.05 1.99
N SER A 572 -3.39 -27.85 1.95
CA SER A 572 -1.99 -27.38 2.05
C SER A 572 -1.45 -26.73 0.77
N ASP A 573 -2.18 -26.76 -0.34
CA ASP A 573 -1.75 -26.20 -1.62
C ASP A 573 -2.00 -24.66 -1.63
N THR A 574 -1.32 -23.95 -0.74
CA THR A 574 -1.53 -22.50 -0.49
C THR A 574 -0.31 -21.64 -0.81
N ASN A 575 0.79 -22.24 -1.25
CA ASN A 575 2.03 -21.53 -1.50
C ASN A 575 2.54 -21.70 -2.92
N ILE A 576 2.98 -20.59 -3.52
CA ILE A 576 3.73 -20.54 -4.78
C ILE A 576 5.11 -19.99 -4.48
N LEU A 577 6.16 -20.70 -4.89
CA LEU A 577 7.54 -20.26 -4.80
C LEU A 577 8.08 -19.99 -6.21
N LEU A 578 8.55 -18.77 -6.43
CA LEU A 578 9.27 -18.35 -7.64
C LEU A 578 10.74 -18.17 -7.27
N ARG A 579 11.64 -18.79 -8.02
CA ARG A 579 13.09 -18.67 -7.81
C ARG A 579 13.71 -17.95 -9.01
N PHE A 580 14.71 -17.09 -8.74
CA PHE A 580 15.45 -16.33 -9.73
C PHE A 580 16.95 -16.62 -9.60
N ASP A 581 17.62 -16.99 -10.69
CA ASP A 581 19.04 -17.36 -10.67
C ASP A 581 20.00 -16.16 -10.81
N ASN A 582 19.54 -14.94 -10.56
CA ASN A 582 20.37 -13.74 -10.64
C ASN A 582 21.29 -13.53 -9.43
N VAL A 583 21.32 -14.45 -8.48
CA VAL A 583 22.34 -14.47 -7.45
C VAL A 583 23.60 -15.06 -8.09
N LYS A 584 24.53 -14.23 -8.54
CA LYS A 584 25.93 -14.63 -8.60
C LYS A 584 26.30 -15.06 -7.18
N LEU A 585 26.17 -16.34 -6.90
CA LEU A 585 26.87 -16.96 -5.79
C LEU A 585 28.35 -16.66 -6.04
N ILE A 586 28.87 -15.66 -5.33
CA ILE A 586 30.31 -15.55 -5.12
C ILE A 586 30.62 -16.82 -4.33
N ARG A 587 30.94 -17.91 -5.05
CA ARG A 587 31.62 -19.04 -4.45
C ARG A 587 32.91 -18.44 -3.90
N ASN A 588 33.02 -18.34 -2.59
CA ASN A 588 34.30 -18.27 -1.93
C ASN A 588 35.08 -19.52 -2.37
N VAL A 589 35.89 -19.35 -3.38
CA VAL A 589 36.97 -20.28 -3.70
C VAL A 589 38.05 -19.99 -2.69
N ASN A 590 37.92 -20.56 -1.51
CA ASN A 590 38.96 -20.80 -0.55
C ASN A 590 38.77 -22.22 -0.02
N GLU A 591 39.26 -23.16 -0.79
CA GLU A 591 39.84 -24.43 -0.38
C GLU A 591 41.10 -24.66 -1.23
#